data_3cd7a04ef0777c2a22069dac9c645f77
#
_entry.id   3cd7a04ef0777c2a22069dac9c645f77
#
_cell.length_a   1.000
_cell.length_b   1.000
_cell.length_c   1.000
_cell.angle_alpha   90.00
_cell.angle_beta   90.00
_cell.angle_gamma   90.00
#
_symmetry.space_group_name_H-M   'P 1'
#
loop_
_entity.id
_entity.type
_entity.pdbx_description
1 polymer ?
#
loop_
_entity_poly.entity_id
_entity_poly.type
_entity_poly.pdbx_seq_one_letter_code
_entity_poly.pdbx_strand_id
1 'polypeptide(L)'
;MKKLLKKTAFAAVGLLFATATSSAFAEAKQIVLGGKGGWPVFQYEENITTGKGRFGYDCIELATNSFVFDEYTDLLIDFESPVNPISAGYYNIASNNLKTSSDSLLEKSAGLSRNIGGLSVSGQPGTFFGSEGLMGSFSLEFWLCPSLAENGEVIVNWESSKNVRGRLVYQLINCLFDGGKLNWTISNLFDSYEGPNGDGEIHLKGTSTIIPDTWSYHALSYDCETGILEYLVNGITEDLIYVTSNNRENGEISLVVMGTPSELKFCEEYTGKIDEIRILRRPYSPPDYQSAEAAGALGRMLYQPNGGRFETRPIVVSTGSVLNSLTAEMNVPSQTEVSFFVRSGDNYFNWTDSYPEWKPVESGKKIEGVSGMYFQVACELYPDGNGAVTPSVTQLTLDFTELPLPLPPFTVKAEAGNGCVTLSWNYSVDDTAGGYYIYYGNRPGEYLGRVALEGPSPVNVGNTTSFTLTGLENGKIYYFAVASWSSLDDRITGPLSKEVFARPLQRIGNK
;
A
#
# COMPACT_ATOMS: atom_id res chain seq x y z
N MET A 1 -68.37 -38.55 -23.67
CA MET A 1 -69.12 -37.84 -24.74
C MET A 1 -68.52 -36.49 -24.95
N LYS A 2 -68.23 -36.12 -26.16
CA LYS A 2 -67.72 -34.87 -26.78
C LYS A 2 -66.23 -34.93 -27.16
N LYS A 3 -66.10 -34.93 -28.45
CA LYS A 3 -64.95 -35.08 -29.30
C LYS A 3 -63.98 -33.90 -29.27
N LEU A 4 -62.73 -34.24 -29.27
CA LEU A 4 -61.59 -33.32 -29.56
C LEU A 4 -61.54 -33.08 -31.10
N LEU A 5 -61.52 -31.82 -31.50
CA LEU A 5 -61.14 -31.42 -32.83
C LEU A 5 -59.69 -30.83 -32.78
N LYS A 6 -58.75 -31.53 -33.42
CA LYS A 6 -57.44 -31.03 -33.72
C LYS A 6 -57.53 -30.02 -34.88
N LYS A 7 -57.05 -28.79 -34.63
CA LYS A 7 -56.71 -27.86 -35.73
C LYS A 7 -55.21 -27.80 -35.87
N THR A 8 -54.74 -28.35 -36.96
CA THR A 8 -53.37 -28.17 -37.48
C THR A 8 -53.23 -26.78 -38.07
N ALA A 9 -52.34 -25.97 -37.50
CA ALA A 9 -51.97 -24.70 -38.09
C ALA A 9 -50.55 -24.88 -38.74
N PHE A 10 -50.48 -24.67 -40.05
CA PHE A 10 -49.25 -24.56 -40.81
C PHE A 10 -48.62 -23.21 -40.44
N ALA A 11 -47.44 -23.24 -39.81
CA ALA A 11 -46.61 -22.05 -39.67
C ALA A 11 -45.66 -21.91 -40.87
N ALA A 12 -45.89 -20.93 -41.67
CA ALA A 12 -44.96 -20.48 -42.71
C ALA A 12 -43.74 -19.87 -42.02
N VAL A 13 -42.59 -20.53 -42.17
CA VAL A 13 -41.29 -19.97 -41.76
C VAL A 13 -40.87 -18.95 -42.80
N GLY A 14 -41.17 -17.68 -42.57
CA GLY A 14 -40.57 -16.55 -43.29
C GLY A 14 -39.13 -16.37 -42.79
N LEU A 15 -38.14 -16.74 -43.63
CA LEU A 15 -36.75 -16.35 -43.44
C LEU A 15 -36.63 -14.84 -43.64
N LEU A 16 -36.69 -14.06 -42.57
CA LEU A 16 -36.20 -12.68 -42.55
C LEU A 16 -34.68 -12.76 -42.58
N PHE A 17 -34.05 -12.51 -43.71
CA PHE A 17 -32.68 -12.03 -43.79
C PHE A 17 -32.62 -10.66 -43.15
N ALA A 18 -32.35 -10.61 -41.85
CA ALA A 18 -31.86 -9.39 -41.22
C ALA A 18 -30.44 -9.16 -41.74
N THR A 19 -30.29 -8.28 -42.73
CA THR A 19 -29.00 -7.66 -43.02
C THR A 19 -28.65 -6.83 -41.80
N ALA A 20 -27.86 -7.44 -40.89
CA ALA A 20 -27.21 -6.71 -39.84
C ALA A 20 -26.19 -5.78 -40.50
N THR A 21 -26.58 -4.57 -40.77
CA THR A 21 -25.64 -3.47 -40.89
C THR A 21 -25.03 -3.31 -39.52
N SER A 22 -23.85 -3.88 -39.32
CA SER A 22 -23.05 -3.58 -38.15
C SER A 22 -22.55 -2.14 -38.30
N SER A 23 -23.40 -1.18 -37.91
CA SER A 23 -22.88 0.13 -37.56
C SER A 23 -21.89 -0.10 -36.43
N ALA A 24 -20.64 0.23 -36.69
CA ALA A 24 -19.58 0.14 -35.69
C ALA A 24 -19.88 1.14 -34.57
N PHE A 25 -20.64 0.72 -33.58
CA PHE A 25 -20.86 1.51 -32.39
C PHE A 25 -19.65 1.30 -31.47
N ALA A 26 -19.18 2.38 -30.88
CA ALA A 26 -18.21 2.35 -29.80
C ALA A 26 -18.72 1.42 -28.68
N GLU A 27 -17.93 0.40 -28.32
CA GLU A 27 -18.31 -0.61 -27.34
C GLU A 27 -17.98 -0.10 -25.94
N ALA A 28 -18.98 -0.04 -25.07
CA ALA A 28 -18.79 0.26 -23.66
C ALA A 28 -18.20 -0.96 -22.94
N LYS A 29 -17.09 -0.77 -22.27
CA LYS A 29 -16.36 -1.79 -21.50
C LYS A 29 -16.08 -1.33 -20.07
N GLN A 30 -15.80 -2.30 -19.21
CA GLN A 30 -15.49 -2.07 -17.80
C GLN A 30 -14.22 -2.82 -17.40
N ILE A 31 -13.42 -2.17 -16.56
CA ILE A 31 -12.32 -2.79 -15.84
C ILE A 31 -12.60 -2.64 -14.36
N VAL A 32 -12.53 -3.75 -13.64
CA VAL A 32 -12.76 -3.79 -12.19
C VAL A 32 -11.44 -4.12 -11.49
N LEU A 33 -11.06 -3.29 -10.53
CA LEU A 33 -9.91 -3.43 -9.66
C LEU A 33 -10.40 -3.62 -8.22
N GLY A 34 -9.84 -4.57 -7.49
CA GLY A 34 -10.34 -4.91 -6.14
C GLY A 34 -11.59 -5.79 -6.15
N GLY A 35 -12.37 -5.76 -5.08
CA GLY A 35 -13.56 -6.56 -4.88
C GLY A 35 -13.29 -8.06 -4.96
N LYS A 36 -14.18 -8.82 -5.63
CA LYS A 36 -14.03 -10.27 -5.81
C LYS A 36 -12.78 -10.67 -6.61
N GLY A 37 -12.31 -9.79 -7.49
CA GLY A 37 -11.14 -10.03 -8.36
C GLY A 37 -9.80 -9.81 -7.64
N GLY A 38 -9.82 -9.17 -6.48
CA GLY A 38 -8.62 -8.75 -5.76
C GLY A 38 -7.94 -7.52 -6.38
N TRP A 39 -6.99 -6.97 -5.67
CA TRP A 39 -6.23 -5.82 -6.11
C TRP A 39 -5.02 -6.26 -6.96
N PRO A 40 -4.70 -5.57 -8.06
CA PRO A 40 -3.48 -5.82 -8.80
C PRO A 40 -2.27 -5.33 -8.01
N VAL A 41 -1.08 -5.78 -8.39
CA VAL A 41 0.16 -5.19 -7.88
C VAL A 41 0.24 -3.74 -8.34
N PHE A 42 0.36 -2.82 -7.40
CA PHE A 42 0.48 -1.40 -7.69
C PHE A 42 1.87 -1.05 -8.25
N GLN A 43 1.97 0.09 -8.90
CA GLN A 43 3.24 0.66 -9.34
C GLN A 43 3.89 1.49 -8.24
N TYR A 44 3.07 2.16 -7.42
CA TYR A 44 3.48 2.97 -6.29
C TYR A 44 2.54 2.74 -5.12
N GLU A 45 3.10 2.64 -3.93
CA GLU A 45 2.40 2.47 -2.67
C GLU A 45 3.12 3.27 -1.60
N GLU A 46 2.37 4.07 -0.85
CA GLU A 46 2.88 4.85 0.29
C GLU A 46 1.83 4.91 1.37
N ASN A 47 2.18 4.56 2.60
CA ASN A 47 1.33 4.60 3.79
C ASN A 47 -0.04 3.92 3.62
N ILE A 48 -0.09 2.83 2.87
CA ILE A 48 -1.30 2.03 2.69
C ILE A 48 -1.08 0.57 3.09
N THR A 49 -2.15 -0.09 3.43
CA THR A 49 -2.19 -1.53 3.70
C THR A 49 -3.46 -2.17 3.15
N THR A 50 -3.49 -3.50 3.15
CA THR A 50 -4.67 -4.25 2.78
C THR A 50 -5.42 -4.69 4.03
N GLY A 51 -6.64 -4.19 4.20
CA GLY A 51 -7.57 -4.58 5.24
C GLY A 51 -8.69 -5.47 4.75
N LYS A 52 -9.67 -5.73 5.60
CA LYS A 52 -10.90 -6.47 5.25
C LYS A 52 -12.07 -5.50 5.17
N GLY A 53 -12.54 -5.28 3.95
CA GLY A 53 -13.68 -4.44 3.68
C GLY A 53 -15.01 -5.16 3.86
N ARG A 54 -16.09 -4.47 3.47
CA ARG A 54 -17.44 -5.00 3.50
C ARG A 54 -17.52 -6.30 2.70
N PHE A 55 -18.23 -7.28 3.23
CA PHE A 55 -18.39 -8.64 2.67
C PHE A 55 -17.12 -9.50 2.68
N GLY A 56 -16.06 -9.10 3.39
CA GLY A 56 -14.81 -9.85 3.52
C GLY A 56 -13.87 -9.78 2.31
N TYR A 57 -14.15 -8.91 1.33
CA TYR A 57 -13.20 -8.60 0.26
C TYR A 57 -12.08 -7.73 0.80
N ASP A 58 -10.90 -7.83 0.17
CA ASP A 58 -9.79 -6.97 0.51
C ASP A 58 -10.09 -5.52 0.14
N CYS A 59 -9.81 -4.61 1.06
CA CYS A 59 -9.86 -3.16 0.82
C CYS A 59 -8.47 -2.55 1.00
N ILE A 60 -8.22 -1.42 0.36
CA ILE A 60 -7.06 -0.60 0.61
C ILE A 60 -7.44 0.47 1.62
N GLU A 61 -6.66 0.59 2.67
CA GLU A 61 -6.79 1.56 3.75
C GLU A 61 -5.42 2.11 4.14
N LEU A 62 -5.38 3.12 5.00
CA LEU A 62 -4.12 3.65 5.48
C LEU A 62 -3.39 2.62 6.33
N ALA A 63 -2.08 2.54 6.16
CA ALA A 63 -1.23 1.84 7.11
C ALA A 63 -1.20 2.60 8.44
N THR A 64 -1.21 1.85 9.54
CA THR A 64 -1.01 2.44 10.85
C THR A 64 0.43 2.92 11.00
N ASN A 65 0.64 3.95 11.81
CA ASN A 65 1.97 4.35 12.20
C ASN A 65 2.66 3.24 12.99
N SER A 66 3.96 3.08 12.78
CA SER A 66 4.83 2.27 13.62
C SER A 66 5.77 3.18 14.42
N PHE A 67 6.35 2.64 15.50
CA PHE A 67 7.39 3.35 16.22
C PHE A 67 8.68 3.43 15.39
N VAL A 68 9.25 4.62 15.31
CA VAL A 68 10.52 4.84 14.62
C VAL A 68 11.68 4.53 15.56
N PHE A 69 12.64 3.76 15.06
CA PHE A 69 13.92 3.56 15.72
C PHE A 69 14.80 4.82 15.57
N ASP A 70 15.21 5.42 16.67
CA ASP A 70 16.09 6.58 16.73
C ASP A 70 17.32 6.32 17.62
N GLU A 71 18.19 7.32 17.77
CA GLU A 71 19.40 7.24 18.60
C GLU A 71 19.12 7.05 20.11
N TYR A 72 17.93 7.34 20.55
CA TYR A 72 17.50 7.17 21.96
C TYR A 72 16.83 5.81 22.18
N THR A 73 16.52 5.06 21.13
CA THR A 73 15.86 3.75 21.24
C THR A 73 16.84 2.69 21.74
N ASP A 74 16.62 2.19 22.94
CA ASP A 74 17.40 1.12 23.56
C ASP A 74 16.86 -0.27 23.16
N LEU A 75 15.54 -0.42 23.05
CA LEU A 75 14.83 -1.62 22.61
C LEU A 75 13.52 -1.25 21.89
N LEU A 76 13.22 -1.96 20.81
CA LEU A 76 11.91 -1.97 20.16
C LEU A 76 11.52 -3.41 19.82
N ILE A 77 10.30 -3.80 20.23
CA ILE A 77 9.68 -5.10 19.94
C ILE A 77 8.32 -4.82 19.32
N ASP A 78 8.23 -5.01 17.98
CA ASP A 78 7.04 -4.73 17.18
C ASP A 78 6.22 -5.98 16.82
N PHE A 79 6.72 -7.18 17.14
CA PHE A 79 6.10 -8.46 16.82
C PHE A 79 5.87 -8.76 15.34
N GLU A 80 6.38 -7.96 14.41
CA GLU A 80 6.18 -8.14 12.97
C GLU A 80 6.89 -9.37 12.40
N SER A 81 7.91 -9.86 13.09
CA SER A 81 8.57 -11.11 12.74
C SER A 81 8.24 -12.22 13.77
N PRO A 82 7.62 -13.33 13.33
CA PRO A 82 7.31 -14.44 14.25
C PRO A 82 8.56 -15.18 14.77
N VAL A 83 9.72 -15.00 14.11
CA VAL A 83 10.99 -15.64 14.50
C VAL A 83 11.75 -14.78 15.49
N ASN A 84 11.79 -13.49 15.26
CA ASN A 84 12.44 -12.51 16.13
C ASN A 84 11.56 -11.26 16.23
N PRO A 85 10.81 -11.09 17.31
CA PRO A 85 9.94 -9.93 17.50
C PRO A 85 10.70 -8.63 17.82
N ILE A 86 12.02 -8.69 18.06
CA ILE A 86 12.86 -7.50 18.28
C ILE A 86 13.23 -6.91 16.93
N SER A 87 12.74 -5.73 16.63
CA SER A 87 13.07 -4.98 15.42
C SER A 87 14.30 -4.10 15.60
N ALA A 88 14.54 -3.60 16.82
CA ALA A 88 15.70 -2.78 17.10
C ALA A 88 16.21 -2.91 18.54
N GLY A 89 17.52 -2.66 18.73
CA GLY A 89 18.20 -2.71 20.00
C GLY A 89 19.16 -3.91 20.14
N TYR A 90 19.99 -3.84 21.14
CA TYR A 90 21.02 -4.89 21.42
C TYR A 90 20.55 -5.80 22.55
N TYR A 91 19.42 -6.46 22.36
CA TYR A 91 18.85 -7.43 23.27
C TYR A 91 18.74 -8.80 22.61
N ASN A 92 18.84 -9.85 23.42
CA ASN A 92 18.61 -11.23 23.01
C ASN A 92 17.34 -11.76 23.66
N ILE A 93 16.57 -12.55 22.92
CA ILE A 93 15.44 -13.29 23.47
C ILE A 93 15.97 -14.44 24.33
N ALA A 94 15.69 -14.40 25.63
CA ALA A 94 15.98 -15.50 26.54
C ALA A 94 14.88 -16.58 26.47
N SER A 95 13.61 -16.17 26.43
CA SER A 95 12.47 -17.05 26.17
C SER A 95 11.32 -16.27 25.54
N ASN A 96 10.54 -16.94 24.68
CA ASN A 96 9.33 -16.36 24.08
C ASN A 96 8.21 -17.41 24.04
N ASN A 97 7.19 -17.21 24.86
CA ASN A 97 5.97 -18.02 24.90
C ASN A 97 4.75 -17.29 24.32
N LEU A 98 4.92 -16.04 23.89
CA LEU A 98 3.89 -15.28 23.19
C LEU A 98 3.64 -15.88 21.80
N LYS A 99 2.41 -15.82 21.35
CA LYS A 99 2.03 -16.18 20.00
C LYS A 99 1.80 -14.91 19.19
N THR A 100 2.01 -14.97 17.88
CA THR A 100 1.67 -13.87 17.00
C THR A 100 0.16 -13.81 16.77
N SER A 101 -0.42 -12.64 16.92
CA SER A 101 -1.82 -12.33 16.63
C SER A 101 -1.88 -11.34 15.47
N SER A 102 -2.79 -11.56 14.54
CA SER A 102 -3.10 -10.59 13.47
C SER A 102 -4.10 -9.51 13.92
N ASP A 103 -4.55 -9.57 15.16
CA ASP A 103 -5.36 -8.53 15.80
C ASP A 103 -4.42 -7.62 16.57
N SER A 104 -3.74 -6.74 15.85
CA SER A 104 -2.81 -5.71 16.31
C SER A 104 -3.47 -4.34 16.28
N LEU A 105 -2.88 -3.38 16.95
CA LEU A 105 -3.28 -1.98 16.84
C LEU A 105 -2.45 -1.26 15.79
N LEU A 106 -1.14 -1.49 15.82
CA LEU A 106 -0.17 -0.95 14.88
C LEU A 106 0.32 -2.08 13.98
N GLU A 107 0.65 -1.75 12.74
CA GLU A 107 1.16 -2.68 11.74
C GLU A 107 0.29 -3.95 11.56
N LYS A 108 0.89 -5.14 11.51
CA LYS A 108 0.19 -6.39 11.12
C LYS A 108 0.08 -7.42 12.23
N SER A 109 0.88 -7.29 13.28
CA SER A 109 1.04 -8.33 14.28
C SER A 109 1.24 -7.79 15.68
N ALA A 110 0.69 -8.47 16.67
CA ALA A 110 0.91 -8.23 18.09
C ALA A 110 1.29 -9.52 18.82
N GLY A 111 1.88 -9.40 20.00
CA GLY A 111 2.15 -10.49 20.90
C GLY A 111 0.90 -10.92 21.68
N LEU A 112 0.47 -12.17 21.56
CA LEU A 112 -0.65 -12.76 22.30
C LEU A 112 -0.14 -13.61 23.46
N SER A 113 -0.42 -13.20 24.69
CA SER A 113 -0.19 -13.97 25.92
C SER A 113 -1.43 -14.77 26.32
N ARG A 114 -1.22 -15.98 26.82
CA ARG A 114 -2.25 -16.92 27.29
C ARG A 114 -2.00 -17.39 28.71
N ASN A 115 -1.29 -16.60 29.49
CA ASN A 115 -0.89 -16.92 30.87
C ASN A 115 -0.08 -18.23 30.99
N ILE A 116 0.82 -18.48 30.04
CA ILE A 116 1.71 -19.66 30.03
C ILE A 116 3.20 -19.27 29.98
N GLY A 117 3.57 -18.17 30.65
CA GLY A 117 4.83 -17.48 30.52
C GLY A 117 4.79 -16.46 29.38
N GLY A 118 5.61 -15.45 29.48
CA GLY A 118 5.66 -14.32 28.58
C GLY A 118 6.87 -14.31 27.65
N LEU A 119 7.37 -13.12 27.41
CA LEU A 119 8.59 -12.83 26.68
C LEU A 119 9.66 -12.37 27.68
N SER A 120 10.85 -12.97 27.64
CA SER A 120 12.00 -12.56 28.43
C SER A 120 13.16 -12.16 27.54
N VAL A 121 13.75 -10.99 27.79
CA VAL A 121 14.86 -10.45 27.03
C VAL A 121 16.05 -10.11 27.93
N SER A 122 17.26 -10.34 27.43
CA SER A 122 18.52 -10.01 28.10
C SER A 122 19.27 -8.94 27.31
N GLY A 123 19.57 -7.82 27.93
CA GLY A 123 20.36 -6.74 27.33
C GLY A 123 21.84 -7.09 27.21
N GLN A 124 22.46 -6.69 26.10
CA GLN A 124 23.92 -6.72 25.94
C GLN A 124 24.57 -5.55 26.69
N PRO A 125 25.89 -5.65 27.01
CA PRO A 125 26.62 -4.51 27.59
C PRO A 125 26.45 -3.25 26.74
N GLY A 126 26.11 -2.14 27.39
CA GLY A 126 25.79 -0.88 26.73
C GLY A 126 24.28 -0.59 26.67
N THR A 127 23.40 -1.58 26.88
CA THR A 127 21.95 -1.36 26.98
C THR A 127 21.52 -0.99 28.39
N PHE A 128 20.31 -0.45 28.54
CA PHE A 128 19.78 0.01 29.83
C PHE A 128 19.69 -1.13 30.84
N PHE A 129 19.14 -2.29 30.50
CA PHE A 129 19.02 -3.45 31.38
C PHE A 129 20.20 -4.45 31.29
N GLY A 130 21.13 -4.21 30.36
CA GLY A 130 22.34 -5.05 30.20
C GLY A 130 23.62 -4.45 30.76
N SER A 131 23.54 -3.33 31.50
CA SER A 131 24.70 -2.65 32.10
C SER A 131 24.50 -2.32 33.53
N GLU A 132 25.61 -2.32 34.31
CA GLU A 132 25.66 -1.85 35.70
C GLU A 132 26.04 -0.36 35.74
N GLY A 133 25.60 0.34 36.77
CA GLY A 133 26.03 1.69 37.10
C GLY A 133 24.96 2.77 36.83
N LEU A 134 25.45 4.00 36.74
CA LEU A 134 24.58 5.18 36.56
C LEU A 134 23.94 5.20 35.18
N MET A 135 22.65 5.44 35.17
CA MET A 135 21.85 5.68 33.95
C MET A 135 21.20 7.05 34.02
N GLY A 136 20.89 7.61 32.82
CA GLY A 136 20.15 8.85 32.69
C GLY A 136 18.63 8.67 32.71
N SER A 137 17.95 9.54 32.00
CA SER A 137 16.52 9.45 31.79
C SER A 137 16.15 8.18 31.02
N PHE A 138 14.93 7.70 31.23
CA PHE A 138 14.38 6.59 30.47
C PHE A 138 12.86 6.68 30.34
N SER A 139 12.31 6.02 29.32
CA SER A 139 10.91 5.62 29.28
C SER A 139 10.79 4.14 28.89
N LEU A 140 9.79 3.46 29.47
CA LEU A 140 9.35 2.12 29.10
C LEU A 140 7.90 2.22 28.68
N GLU A 141 7.63 1.87 27.44
CA GLU A 141 6.37 2.14 26.77
C GLU A 141 5.83 0.86 26.10
N PHE A 142 4.52 0.70 26.06
CA PHE A 142 3.86 -0.42 25.36
C PHE A 142 2.38 -0.14 25.13
N TRP A 143 1.82 -0.82 24.13
CA TRP A 143 0.39 -0.96 23.97
C TRP A 143 -0.10 -2.25 24.60
N LEU A 144 -1.26 -2.19 25.27
CA LEU A 144 -1.85 -3.32 25.97
C LEU A 144 -3.34 -3.45 25.63
N CYS A 145 -3.77 -4.69 25.36
CA CYS A 145 -5.18 -5.04 25.17
C CYS A 145 -5.49 -6.29 26.01
N PRO A 146 -5.91 -6.12 27.29
CA PRO A 146 -6.18 -7.24 28.17
C PRO A 146 -7.47 -7.96 27.81
N SER A 147 -7.51 -9.27 28.00
CA SER A 147 -8.76 -10.03 27.84
C SER A 147 -9.72 -9.84 29.01
N LEU A 148 -9.19 -9.80 30.24
CA LEU A 148 -10.00 -9.72 31.46
C LEU A 148 -9.54 -8.64 32.46
N ALA A 149 -8.24 -8.26 32.45
CA ALA A 149 -7.62 -7.35 33.43
C ALA A 149 -7.77 -7.85 34.87
N GLU A 150 -7.39 -9.11 35.09
CA GLU A 150 -7.54 -9.76 36.42
C GLU A 150 -6.46 -9.28 37.41
N ASN A 151 -6.83 -9.18 38.68
CA ASN A 151 -5.90 -8.80 39.72
C ASN A 151 -4.74 -9.78 39.81
N GLY A 152 -3.51 -9.24 39.86
CA GLY A 152 -2.27 -10.01 39.94
C GLY A 152 -1.68 -10.39 38.58
N GLU A 153 -2.36 -10.10 37.44
CA GLU A 153 -1.71 -10.25 36.12
C GLU A 153 -0.50 -9.32 36.01
N VAL A 154 0.67 -9.90 35.70
CA VAL A 154 1.95 -9.20 35.61
C VAL A 154 2.30 -8.87 34.19
N ILE A 155 2.45 -7.57 33.90
CA ILE A 155 2.76 -7.05 32.55
C ILE A 155 4.26 -6.87 32.37
N VAL A 156 4.93 -6.26 33.34
CA VAL A 156 6.38 -6.02 33.32
C VAL A 156 6.97 -6.53 34.64
N ASN A 157 8.06 -7.27 34.58
CA ASN A 157 8.83 -7.68 35.74
C ASN A 157 10.33 -7.66 35.44
N TRP A 158 11.06 -6.95 36.27
CA TRP A 158 12.52 -6.94 36.30
C TRP A 158 13.02 -6.99 37.72
N GLU A 159 13.84 -7.99 38.03
CA GLU A 159 14.45 -8.21 39.33
C GLU A 159 15.97 -8.24 39.19
N SER A 160 16.66 -7.50 40.04
CA SER A 160 18.11 -7.45 40.04
C SER A 160 18.64 -7.24 41.45
N SER A 161 19.95 -7.03 41.59
CA SER A 161 20.58 -6.66 42.84
C SER A 161 21.80 -5.77 42.59
N LYS A 162 22.04 -4.84 43.50
CA LYS A 162 23.25 -4.02 43.50
C LYS A 162 23.98 -4.11 44.86
N ASN A 163 25.29 -3.90 44.85
CA ASN A 163 26.07 -3.83 46.04
C ASN A 163 26.17 -2.38 46.53
N VAL A 164 25.60 -2.09 47.68
CA VAL A 164 25.69 -0.79 48.33
C VAL A 164 26.51 -0.91 49.61
N ARG A 165 27.72 -0.38 49.60
CA ARG A 165 28.65 -0.41 50.76
C ARG A 165 28.86 -1.82 51.35
N GLY A 166 29.00 -2.83 50.49
CA GLY A 166 29.19 -4.22 50.88
C GLY A 166 27.92 -4.99 51.30
N ARG A 167 26.75 -4.39 51.14
CA ARG A 167 25.45 -5.06 51.32
C ARG A 167 24.77 -5.27 49.98
N LEU A 168 24.25 -6.47 49.77
CA LEU A 168 23.41 -6.77 48.61
C LEU A 168 22.02 -6.17 48.84
N VAL A 169 21.59 -5.32 47.90
CA VAL A 169 20.28 -4.69 47.90
C VAL A 169 19.52 -5.15 46.63
N TYR A 170 18.34 -5.70 46.84
CA TYR A 170 17.48 -6.16 45.74
C TYR A 170 16.80 -4.98 45.06
N GLN A 171 16.70 -5.06 43.73
CA GLN A 171 16.04 -4.07 42.90
C GLN A 171 14.84 -4.70 42.19
N LEU A 172 13.79 -3.92 42.02
CA LEU A 172 12.55 -4.35 41.37
C LEU A 172 11.98 -3.24 40.49
N ILE A 173 11.52 -3.60 39.31
CA ILE A 173 10.54 -2.84 38.50
C ILE A 173 9.43 -3.84 38.18
N ASN A 174 8.24 -3.60 38.72
CA ASN A 174 7.09 -4.48 38.50
C ASN A 174 5.86 -3.67 38.15
N CYS A 175 5.09 -4.15 37.16
CA CYS A 175 3.81 -3.61 36.75
C CYS A 175 2.76 -4.71 36.75
N LEU A 176 1.69 -4.52 37.50
CA LEU A 176 0.61 -5.51 37.61
C LEU A 176 -0.78 -4.89 37.68
N PHE A 177 -1.79 -5.69 37.36
CA PHE A 177 -3.19 -5.31 37.53
C PHE A 177 -3.62 -5.41 39.00
N ASP A 178 -4.28 -4.34 39.45
CA ASP A 178 -5.01 -4.29 40.73
C ASP A 178 -6.28 -3.44 40.57
N GLY A 179 -7.45 -4.02 40.80
CA GLY A 179 -8.74 -3.34 40.64
C GLY A 179 -9.03 -2.88 39.22
N GLY A 180 -8.58 -3.60 38.20
CA GLY A 180 -8.74 -3.25 36.79
C GLY A 180 -7.87 -2.05 36.35
N LYS A 181 -6.80 -1.75 37.08
CA LYS A 181 -5.84 -0.66 36.83
C LYS A 181 -4.43 -1.23 36.88
N LEU A 182 -3.50 -0.60 36.17
CA LEU A 182 -2.09 -0.96 36.29
C LEU A 182 -1.42 -0.14 37.38
N ASN A 183 -0.68 -0.83 38.21
CA ASN A 183 0.13 -0.24 39.30
C ASN A 183 1.60 -0.64 39.13
N TRP A 184 2.47 0.32 39.36
CA TRP A 184 3.92 0.11 39.32
C TRP A 184 4.50 0.07 40.72
N THR A 185 5.39 -0.89 40.99
CA THR A 185 6.25 -0.95 42.17
C THR A 185 7.69 -0.91 41.72
N ILE A 186 8.45 0.06 42.24
CA ILE A 186 9.86 0.25 41.93
C ILE A 186 10.62 0.29 43.24
N SER A 187 11.58 -0.64 43.41
CA SER A 187 12.35 -0.75 44.65
C SER A 187 13.85 -0.57 44.40
N ASN A 188 14.49 0.29 45.18
CA ASN A 188 15.94 0.51 45.22
C ASN A 188 16.58 0.82 43.84
N LEU A 189 15.83 1.34 42.89
CA LEU A 189 16.36 1.67 41.59
C LEU A 189 17.27 2.91 41.61
N PHE A 190 16.92 3.89 42.43
CA PHE A 190 17.56 5.18 42.50
C PHE A 190 18.65 5.24 43.56
N ASP A 191 19.69 6.05 43.35
CA ASP A 191 20.78 6.22 44.31
C ASP A 191 20.35 7.12 45.45
N SER A 192 20.63 6.64 46.69
CA SER A 192 20.37 7.37 47.93
C SER A 192 18.93 7.87 48.11
N TYR A 193 17.97 7.31 47.37
CA TYR A 193 16.56 7.60 47.52
C TYR A 193 15.92 6.67 48.59
N GLU A 194 15.39 7.28 49.65
CA GLU A 194 14.78 6.52 50.76
C GLU A 194 13.27 6.30 50.58
N GLY A 195 12.65 6.96 49.59
CA GLY A 195 11.21 6.90 49.38
C GLY A 195 10.39 7.67 50.41
N PRO A 196 9.08 7.82 50.18
CA PRO A 196 8.19 8.52 51.11
C PRO A 196 8.09 7.87 52.48
N ASN A 197 8.31 6.55 52.54
CA ASN A 197 8.19 5.72 53.76
C ASN A 197 9.56 5.36 54.35
N GLY A 198 10.68 5.71 53.74
CA GLY A 198 12.02 5.33 54.18
C GLY A 198 12.43 3.90 53.85
N ASP A 199 11.73 3.23 52.95
CA ASP A 199 11.95 1.84 52.54
C ASP A 199 12.60 1.70 51.16
N GLY A 200 12.82 2.82 50.44
CA GLY A 200 13.33 2.86 49.05
C GLY A 200 12.36 2.35 48.03
N GLU A 201 11.08 2.22 48.39
CA GLU A 201 10.02 1.79 47.47
C GLU A 201 9.19 2.98 46.94
N ILE A 202 8.80 2.86 45.68
CA ILE A 202 7.94 3.78 44.98
C ILE A 202 6.74 2.99 44.44
N HIS A 203 5.55 3.50 44.71
CA HIS A 203 4.31 2.96 44.14
C HIS A 203 3.63 4.05 43.28
N LEU A 204 3.51 3.82 41.99
CA LEU A 204 2.67 4.65 41.12
C LEU A 204 1.36 3.91 40.80
N LYS A 205 0.24 4.58 41.02
CA LYS A 205 -1.09 3.97 40.95
C LYS A 205 -1.86 4.51 39.74
N GLY A 206 -2.32 3.61 38.88
CA GLY A 206 -3.27 3.97 37.83
C GLY A 206 -4.59 4.46 38.42
N THR A 207 -5.15 5.50 37.85
CA THR A 207 -6.46 6.05 38.17
C THR A 207 -7.53 5.60 37.19
N SER A 208 -7.15 5.45 35.91
CA SER A 208 -8.03 5.00 34.82
C SER A 208 -8.27 3.49 34.87
N THR A 209 -9.51 3.07 34.75
CA THR A 209 -9.86 1.65 34.58
C THR A 209 -9.53 1.21 33.16
N ILE A 210 -8.75 0.16 33.01
CA ILE A 210 -8.42 -0.45 31.74
C ILE A 210 -9.56 -1.35 31.30
N ILE A 211 -10.09 -1.09 30.10
CA ILE A 211 -11.27 -1.80 29.57
C ILE A 211 -10.78 -3.05 28.82
N PRO A 212 -11.30 -4.25 29.17
CA PRO A 212 -11.00 -5.47 28.41
C PRO A 212 -11.31 -5.33 26.91
N ASP A 213 -10.55 -6.05 26.09
CA ASP A 213 -10.61 -6.05 24.62
C ASP A 213 -10.46 -4.65 23.97
N THR A 214 -9.84 -3.72 24.70
CA THR A 214 -9.57 -2.37 24.22
C THR A 214 -8.07 -2.05 24.37
N TRP A 215 -7.48 -1.55 23.29
CA TRP A 215 -6.09 -1.12 23.31
C TRP A 215 -5.91 0.17 24.13
N SER A 216 -4.91 0.19 24.97
CA SER A 216 -4.45 1.36 25.72
C SER A 216 -2.95 1.46 25.70
N TYR A 217 -2.45 2.69 25.59
CA TYR A 217 -1.03 2.99 25.62
C TYR A 217 -0.56 3.29 27.03
N HIS A 218 0.56 2.72 27.42
CA HIS A 218 1.15 2.86 28.74
C HIS A 218 2.60 3.30 28.67
N ALA A 219 3.00 4.24 29.51
CA ALA A 219 4.39 4.69 29.62
C ALA A 219 4.78 4.91 31.09
N LEU A 220 5.91 4.33 31.49
CA LEU A 220 6.65 4.68 32.71
C LEU A 220 7.81 5.56 32.27
N SER A 221 7.93 6.75 32.81
CA SER A 221 8.95 7.74 32.41
C SER A 221 9.69 8.30 33.60
N TYR A 222 11.00 8.43 33.49
CA TYR A 222 11.86 9.12 34.44
C TYR A 222 12.71 10.17 33.73
N ASP A 223 12.68 11.38 34.25
CA ASP A 223 13.51 12.50 33.81
C ASP A 223 14.59 12.81 34.85
N CYS A 224 15.85 12.58 34.50
CA CYS A 224 16.97 12.84 35.37
C CYS A 224 17.36 14.31 35.52
N GLU A 225 16.74 15.22 34.76
CA GLU A 225 16.95 16.69 34.87
C GLU A 225 15.99 17.32 35.88
N THR A 226 14.78 16.78 35.99
CA THR A 226 13.74 17.28 36.90
C THR A 226 13.51 16.37 38.10
N GLY A 227 13.96 15.11 38.06
CA GLY A 227 13.69 14.10 39.04
C GLY A 227 12.26 13.57 39.02
N ILE A 228 11.47 13.83 37.97
CA ILE A 228 10.11 13.35 37.85
C ILE A 228 10.12 11.90 37.39
N LEU A 229 9.44 11.04 38.15
CA LEU A 229 9.05 9.72 37.75
C LEU A 229 7.53 9.68 37.63
N GLU A 230 7.02 9.34 36.48
CA GLU A 230 5.58 9.36 36.18
C GLU A 230 5.11 8.13 35.43
N TYR A 231 3.84 7.80 35.62
CA TYR A 231 3.10 6.79 34.88
C TYR A 231 1.99 7.47 34.07
N LEU A 232 1.91 7.13 32.78
CA LEU A 232 0.95 7.71 31.85
C LEU A 232 0.10 6.60 31.20
N VAL A 233 -1.18 6.90 30.97
CA VAL A 233 -2.11 6.10 30.18
C VAL A 233 -2.66 6.97 29.04
N ASN A 234 -2.54 6.50 27.82
CA ASN A 234 -2.94 7.26 26.60
C ASN A 234 -2.34 8.68 26.59
N GLY A 235 -1.12 8.82 27.11
CA GLY A 235 -0.38 10.09 27.21
C GLY A 235 -0.92 11.09 28.26
N ILE A 236 -1.78 10.64 29.16
CA ILE A 236 -2.25 11.42 30.30
C ILE A 236 -1.57 10.88 31.54
N THR A 237 -0.94 11.76 32.32
CA THR A 237 -0.29 11.38 33.58
C THR A 237 -1.34 10.88 34.58
N GLU A 238 -1.17 9.65 35.03
CA GLU A 238 -2.03 9.00 36.02
C GLU A 238 -1.52 9.23 37.43
N ASP A 239 -0.19 9.11 37.63
CA ASP A 239 0.49 9.32 38.89
C ASP A 239 1.92 9.79 38.64
N LEU A 240 2.47 10.58 39.56
CA LEU A 240 3.85 11.07 39.51
C LEU A 240 4.46 11.29 40.90
N ILE A 241 5.76 11.16 40.97
CA ILE A 241 6.54 11.45 42.18
C ILE A 241 7.84 12.14 41.77
N TYR A 242 8.30 13.03 42.66
CA TYR A 242 9.66 13.57 42.59
C TYR A 242 10.65 12.63 43.30
N VAL A 243 11.55 12.05 42.54
CA VAL A 243 12.63 11.20 43.03
C VAL A 243 13.80 12.08 43.44
N THR A 244 13.61 12.78 44.54
CA THR A 244 14.53 13.77 45.07
C THR A 244 14.69 13.59 46.58
N SER A 245 15.73 14.18 47.17
CA SER A 245 16.06 14.05 48.60
C SER A 245 14.95 14.48 49.57
N ASN A 246 13.97 15.28 49.09
CA ASN A 246 12.84 15.76 49.88
C ASN A 246 11.47 15.42 49.29
N ASN A 247 11.42 14.57 48.23
CA ASN A 247 10.22 14.19 47.49
C ASN A 247 9.48 15.39 46.90
N ARG A 248 10.19 16.47 46.50
CA ARG A 248 9.65 17.68 45.91
C ARG A 248 10.54 18.19 44.77
N GLU A 249 10.02 19.02 43.93
CA GLU A 249 10.70 19.62 42.78
C GLU A 249 12.05 20.29 43.07
N ASN A 250 12.23 20.84 44.27
CA ASN A 250 13.45 21.55 44.64
C ASN A 250 14.45 20.70 45.44
N GLY A 251 14.27 19.39 45.55
CA GLY A 251 15.19 18.47 46.18
C GLY A 251 16.39 18.10 45.30
N GLU A 252 17.43 17.55 45.90
CA GLU A 252 18.53 16.95 45.15
C GLU A 252 18.03 15.69 44.42
N ILE A 253 18.28 15.60 43.10
CA ILE A 253 17.77 14.53 42.25
C ILE A 253 18.56 13.24 42.49
N SER A 254 17.86 12.12 42.66
CA SER A 254 18.43 10.78 42.79
C SER A 254 18.48 10.10 41.41
N LEU A 255 19.68 9.75 40.97
CA LEU A 255 19.90 9.12 39.68
C LEU A 255 19.58 7.61 39.67
N VAL A 256 19.21 7.09 38.51
CA VAL A 256 19.07 5.63 38.32
C VAL A 256 20.42 4.94 38.45
N VAL A 257 20.49 3.90 39.26
CA VAL A 257 21.67 3.02 39.41
C VAL A 257 21.26 1.59 39.18
N MET A 258 21.64 1.05 38.03
CA MET A 258 21.40 -0.34 37.68
C MET A 258 22.39 -1.25 38.37
N GLY A 259 21.90 -2.37 38.88
CA GLY A 259 22.70 -3.44 39.46
C GLY A 259 23.14 -4.47 38.41
N THR A 260 23.31 -5.72 38.89
CA THR A 260 23.73 -6.82 38.00
C THR A 260 22.73 -7.02 36.86
N PRO A 261 23.18 -7.07 35.58
CA PRO A 261 22.31 -7.32 34.45
C PRO A 261 21.44 -8.56 34.65
N SER A 262 20.17 -8.43 34.39
CA SER A 262 19.19 -9.51 34.54
C SER A 262 18.11 -9.40 33.42
N GLU A 263 17.31 -10.46 33.29
CA GLU A 263 16.26 -10.53 32.31
C GLU A 263 15.12 -9.55 32.60
N LEU A 264 14.69 -8.81 31.59
CA LEU A 264 13.46 -8.05 31.61
C LEU A 264 12.35 -8.91 31.01
N LYS A 265 11.24 -9.04 31.72
CA LYS A 265 10.17 -9.96 31.39
C LYS A 265 8.89 -9.21 31.18
N PHE A 266 8.14 -9.65 30.15
CA PHE A 266 6.86 -9.10 29.75
C PHE A 266 5.78 -10.18 29.74
N CYS A 267 4.63 -9.90 30.32
CA CYS A 267 3.43 -10.74 30.25
C CYS A 267 3.64 -12.17 30.83
N GLU A 268 4.42 -12.35 31.90
CA GLU A 268 4.66 -13.68 32.47
C GLU A 268 3.36 -14.33 33.00
N GLU A 269 2.50 -13.57 33.63
CA GLU A 269 1.21 -13.98 34.19
C GLU A 269 0.12 -13.04 33.69
N TYR A 270 -0.15 -13.11 32.39
CA TYR A 270 -1.08 -12.19 31.70
C TYR A 270 -1.86 -12.90 30.61
N THR A 271 -3.12 -12.50 30.43
CA THR A 271 -3.99 -12.95 29.36
C THR A 271 -4.48 -11.77 28.53
N GLY A 272 -4.00 -11.68 27.29
CA GLY A 272 -4.32 -10.56 26.41
C GLY A 272 -3.26 -10.34 25.35
N LYS A 273 -3.28 -9.18 24.74
CA LYS A 273 -2.33 -8.78 23.68
C LYS A 273 -1.45 -7.65 24.16
N ILE A 274 -0.21 -7.65 23.71
CA ILE A 274 0.78 -6.59 23.92
C ILE A 274 1.44 -6.27 22.60
N ASP A 275 1.75 -4.99 22.37
CA ASP A 275 2.32 -4.53 21.12
C ASP A 275 3.27 -3.36 21.36
N GLU A 276 4.20 -3.14 20.41
CA GLU A 276 5.09 -1.99 20.39
C GLU A 276 5.78 -1.70 21.73
N ILE A 277 6.43 -2.73 22.30
CA ILE A 277 7.21 -2.55 23.51
C ILE A 277 8.48 -1.77 23.18
N ARG A 278 8.65 -0.62 23.85
CA ARG A 278 9.79 0.26 23.61
C ARG A 278 10.46 0.71 24.88
N ILE A 279 11.81 0.76 24.87
CA ILE A 279 12.64 1.37 25.90
C ILE A 279 13.42 2.49 25.23
N LEU A 280 13.32 3.70 25.77
CA LEU A 280 14.06 4.86 25.32
C LEU A 280 14.99 5.39 26.41
N ARG A 281 16.12 5.97 26.02
CA ARG A 281 17.08 6.68 26.89
C ARG A 281 16.77 8.17 26.97
N ARG A 282 15.51 8.49 27.03
CA ARG A 282 14.98 9.84 27.26
C ARG A 282 13.66 9.75 28.00
N PRO A 283 13.24 10.82 28.70
CA PRO A 283 11.91 10.84 29.29
C PRO A 283 10.83 10.83 28.20
N TYR A 284 9.64 10.47 28.59
CA TYR A 284 8.46 10.59 27.74
C TYR A 284 8.32 12.05 27.27
N SER A 285 8.14 12.23 25.98
CA SER A 285 7.86 13.52 25.37
C SER A 285 6.51 13.46 24.66
N PRO A 286 5.59 14.41 24.92
CA PRO A 286 4.36 14.50 24.15
C PRO A 286 4.66 14.63 22.65
N PRO A 287 3.81 14.10 21.75
CA PRO A 287 4.05 14.21 20.32
C PRO A 287 4.05 15.66 19.89
N ASP A 288 5.06 16.02 19.10
CA ASP A 288 4.98 17.18 18.25
C ASP A 288 4.12 16.79 17.03
N TYR A 289 2.85 17.20 17.04
CA TYR A 289 1.90 16.91 15.96
C TYR A 289 2.30 17.50 14.59
N GLN A 290 3.39 18.25 14.53
CA GLN A 290 3.93 18.81 13.29
C GLN A 290 4.91 17.85 12.59
N SER A 291 5.39 16.81 13.26
CA SER A 291 6.20 15.78 12.64
C SER A 291 5.50 14.43 12.68
N ALA A 292 5.42 13.76 11.52
CA ALA A 292 4.85 12.42 11.41
C ALA A 292 5.60 11.40 12.29
N GLU A 293 6.91 11.59 12.47
CA GLU A 293 7.75 10.75 13.33
C GLU A 293 7.36 10.87 14.81
N ALA A 294 7.13 12.09 15.30
CA ALA A 294 6.74 12.29 16.68
C ALA A 294 5.31 11.79 16.94
N ALA A 295 4.40 11.95 15.99
CA ALA A 295 3.05 11.41 16.08
C ALA A 295 3.05 9.89 16.14
N GLY A 296 3.85 9.20 15.30
CA GLY A 296 4.01 7.74 15.32
C GLY A 296 4.68 7.24 16.59
N ALA A 297 5.67 7.98 17.12
CA ALA A 297 6.42 7.58 18.29
C ALA A 297 5.57 7.41 19.56
N LEU A 298 4.39 8.02 19.64
CA LEU A 298 3.62 8.11 20.87
C LEU A 298 2.26 7.43 20.80
N GLY A 299 1.95 6.78 19.67
CA GLY A 299 0.73 6.00 19.51
C GLY A 299 -0.58 6.79 19.68
N ARG A 300 -0.53 8.13 19.64
CA ARG A 300 -1.73 8.96 19.74
C ARG A 300 -2.43 9.12 18.41
N MET A 301 -1.68 9.16 17.30
CA MET A 301 -2.21 9.14 15.95
C MET A 301 -1.94 7.77 15.35
N LEU A 302 -2.99 7.01 15.08
CA LEU A 302 -2.88 5.71 14.42
C LEU A 302 -2.44 5.86 12.97
N TYR A 303 -2.84 6.96 12.32
CA TYR A 303 -2.60 7.22 10.91
C TYR A 303 -1.88 8.56 10.70
N GLN A 304 -0.97 8.60 9.73
CA GLN A 304 -0.24 9.83 9.40
C GLN A 304 -1.17 10.89 8.80
N PRO A 305 -1.04 12.18 9.21
CA PRO A 305 -1.88 13.26 8.69
C PRO A 305 -1.75 13.47 7.18
N ASN A 306 -0.58 13.16 6.62
CA ASN A 306 -0.31 13.26 5.17
C ASN A 306 -1.06 12.21 4.35
N GLY A 307 -1.72 11.25 5.03
CA GLY A 307 -2.45 10.18 4.38
C GLY A 307 -1.56 9.18 3.68
N GLY A 308 -2.14 8.47 2.72
CA GLY A 308 -1.46 7.47 1.92
C GLY A 308 -1.91 7.51 0.46
N ARG A 309 -1.11 6.92 -0.43
CA ARG A 309 -1.35 6.94 -1.87
C ARG A 309 -1.02 5.59 -2.50
N PHE A 310 -1.83 5.17 -3.46
CA PHE A 310 -1.45 4.10 -4.39
C PHE A 310 -1.67 4.52 -5.84
N GLU A 311 -0.88 3.93 -6.73
CA GLU A 311 -1.02 4.09 -8.17
C GLU A 311 -1.05 2.71 -8.84
N THR A 312 -2.02 2.49 -9.70
CA THR A 312 -2.06 1.27 -10.52
C THR A 312 -0.89 1.25 -11.50
N ARG A 313 -0.55 0.09 -12.01
CA ARG A 313 0.24 0.03 -13.24
C ARG A 313 -0.60 0.57 -14.41
N PRO A 314 0.04 1.07 -15.49
CA PRO A 314 -0.69 1.44 -16.70
C PRO A 314 -1.54 0.28 -17.21
N ILE A 315 -2.84 0.51 -17.31
CA ILE A 315 -3.83 -0.46 -17.76
C ILE A 315 -3.92 -0.35 -19.26
N VAL A 316 -3.65 -1.44 -19.97
CA VAL A 316 -3.68 -1.49 -21.44
C VAL A 316 -5.12 -1.61 -21.93
N VAL A 317 -5.50 -0.74 -22.83
CA VAL A 317 -6.76 -0.76 -23.57
C VAL A 317 -6.50 -0.58 -25.08
N SER A 318 -7.53 -0.47 -25.90
CA SER A 318 -7.35 -0.20 -27.33
C SER A 318 -6.95 1.25 -27.58
N THR A 319 -6.17 1.49 -28.63
CA THR A 319 -5.79 2.86 -29.06
C THR A 319 -7.03 3.72 -29.26
N GLY A 320 -6.99 4.94 -28.73
CA GLY A 320 -8.10 5.89 -28.85
C GLY A 320 -9.29 5.61 -27.92
N SER A 321 -9.16 4.68 -26.98
CA SER A 321 -10.19 4.45 -25.96
C SER A 321 -10.40 5.70 -25.12
N VAL A 322 -11.65 5.93 -24.71
CA VAL A 322 -12.07 7.11 -23.93
C VAL A 322 -12.57 6.63 -22.58
N LEU A 323 -11.97 7.13 -21.49
CA LEU A 323 -12.43 6.87 -20.13
C LEU A 323 -13.66 7.74 -19.84
N ASN A 324 -14.79 7.10 -19.54
CA ASN A 324 -16.09 7.77 -19.33
C ASN A 324 -16.35 8.10 -17.87
N SER A 325 -16.07 7.15 -16.97
CA SER A 325 -16.25 7.32 -15.52
C SER A 325 -15.36 6.39 -14.71
N LEU A 326 -15.13 6.77 -13.46
CA LEU A 326 -14.56 5.94 -12.40
C LEU A 326 -15.59 5.86 -11.29
N THR A 327 -15.96 4.65 -10.87
CA THR A 327 -16.86 4.43 -9.75
C THR A 327 -16.13 3.64 -8.66
N ALA A 328 -16.18 4.11 -7.42
CA ALA A 328 -15.54 3.48 -6.28
C ALA A 328 -16.56 2.91 -5.29
N GLU A 329 -16.34 1.67 -4.83
CA GLU A 329 -16.95 1.14 -3.62
C GLU A 329 -16.01 1.43 -2.45
N MET A 330 -16.44 2.29 -1.53
CA MET A 330 -15.60 2.80 -0.46
C MET A 330 -16.39 3.01 0.82
N ASN A 331 -15.68 3.02 1.94
CA ASN A 331 -16.17 3.49 3.22
C ASN A 331 -15.41 4.77 3.57
N VAL A 332 -16.12 5.87 3.73
CA VAL A 332 -15.54 7.19 4.05
C VAL A 332 -16.19 7.67 5.35
N PRO A 333 -15.60 7.32 6.50
CA PRO A 333 -16.05 7.82 7.80
C PRO A 333 -16.03 9.35 7.88
N SER A 334 -16.73 9.90 8.88
CA SER A 334 -16.77 11.35 9.09
C SER A 334 -15.36 11.94 9.23
N GLN A 335 -15.11 13.07 8.58
CA GLN A 335 -13.85 13.80 8.57
C GLN A 335 -12.68 13.10 7.86
N THR A 336 -12.89 11.96 7.21
CA THR A 336 -11.91 11.34 6.33
C THR A 336 -12.16 11.71 4.88
N GLU A 337 -11.16 11.55 4.00
CA GLU A 337 -11.29 11.88 2.58
C GLU A 337 -10.64 10.80 1.70
N VAL A 338 -11.23 10.61 0.52
CA VAL A 338 -10.67 9.79 -0.57
C VAL A 338 -10.70 10.60 -1.85
N SER A 339 -9.54 10.79 -2.47
CA SER A 339 -9.39 11.53 -3.72
C SER A 339 -8.89 10.61 -4.83
N PHE A 340 -9.45 10.73 -6.04
CA PHE A 340 -9.07 9.93 -7.19
C PHE A 340 -8.47 10.80 -8.30
N PHE A 341 -7.48 10.24 -8.96
CA PHE A 341 -6.81 10.85 -10.10
C PHE A 341 -6.65 9.84 -11.22
N VAL A 342 -6.74 10.31 -12.46
CA VAL A 342 -6.51 9.50 -13.64
C VAL A 342 -5.54 10.20 -14.58
N ARG A 343 -4.78 9.41 -15.33
CA ARG A 343 -4.01 9.90 -16.48
C ARG A 343 -4.06 8.90 -17.60
N SER A 344 -3.79 9.35 -18.83
CA SER A 344 -3.85 8.54 -20.03
C SER A 344 -2.82 8.95 -21.05
N GLY A 345 -2.53 8.08 -21.99
CA GLY A 345 -1.65 8.33 -23.14
C GLY A 345 -1.49 7.11 -24.02
N ASP A 346 -0.79 7.28 -25.15
CA ASP A 346 -0.57 6.22 -26.14
C ASP A 346 0.79 5.51 -25.98
N ASN A 347 1.68 6.06 -25.12
CA ASN A 347 3.00 5.50 -24.89
C ASN A 347 3.44 5.72 -23.43
N TYR A 348 3.29 4.72 -22.59
CA TYR A 348 3.63 4.82 -21.16
C TYR A 348 5.14 4.86 -20.87
N PHE A 349 5.99 4.50 -21.83
CA PHE A 349 7.47 4.58 -21.65
C PHE A 349 7.99 6.02 -21.49
N ASN A 350 7.18 7.00 -21.88
CA ASN A 350 7.49 8.42 -21.72
C ASN A 350 6.95 9.02 -20.42
N TRP A 351 6.27 8.22 -19.60
CA TRP A 351 5.64 8.72 -18.40
C TRP A 351 6.66 8.97 -17.30
N THR A 352 6.46 10.09 -16.61
CA THR A 352 7.21 10.50 -15.42
C THR A 352 6.22 10.77 -14.29
N ASP A 353 6.68 11.17 -13.11
CA ASP A 353 5.80 11.51 -11.99
C ASP A 353 4.85 12.67 -12.34
N SER A 354 5.32 13.62 -13.16
CA SER A 354 4.56 14.80 -13.57
C SER A 354 3.98 14.75 -14.99
N TYR A 355 4.27 13.73 -15.79
CA TYR A 355 3.80 13.62 -17.16
C TYR A 355 3.36 12.18 -17.52
N PRO A 356 2.16 11.99 -18.12
CA PRO A 356 1.08 12.97 -18.28
C PRO A 356 0.56 13.50 -16.96
N GLU A 357 0.00 14.71 -16.96
CA GLU A 357 -0.56 15.32 -15.77
C GLU A 357 -1.72 14.49 -15.19
N TRP A 358 -1.73 14.32 -13.87
CA TRP A 358 -2.79 13.67 -13.15
C TRP A 358 -4.04 14.57 -13.13
N LYS A 359 -5.16 14.05 -13.60
CA LYS A 359 -6.44 14.73 -13.63
C LYS A 359 -7.30 14.27 -12.46
N PRO A 360 -7.72 15.16 -11.56
CA PRO A 360 -8.64 14.80 -10.48
C PRO A 360 -10.00 14.41 -11.04
N VAL A 361 -10.61 13.37 -10.47
CA VAL A 361 -11.92 12.85 -10.86
C VAL A 361 -12.75 12.50 -9.63
N GLU A 362 -14.06 12.64 -9.74
CA GLU A 362 -15.00 12.28 -8.72
C GLU A 362 -15.69 10.94 -9.04
N SER A 363 -15.83 10.09 -8.02
CA SER A 363 -16.51 8.80 -8.18
C SER A 363 -17.93 8.95 -8.71
N GLY A 364 -18.26 8.18 -9.76
CA GLY A 364 -19.57 8.16 -10.39
C GLY A 364 -19.88 9.35 -11.29
N LYS A 365 -18.96 10.31 -11.46
CA LYS A 365 -19.13 11.43 -12.40
C LYS A 365 -18.49 11.16 -13.74
N LYS A 366 -19.02 11.85 -14.77
CA LYS A 366 -18.48 11.81 -16.12
C LYS A 366 -17.08 12.41 -16.17
N ILE A 367 -16.16 11.69 -16.81
CA ILE A 367 -14.78 12.13 -17.07
C ILE A 367 -14.71 12.65 -18.52
N GLU A 368 -14.04 13.78 -18.73
CA GLU A 368 -13.85 14.37 -20.06
C GLU A 368 -12.36 14.55 -20.37
N GLY A 369 -11.97 14.33 -21.62
CA GLY A 369 -10.62 14.57 -22.10
C GLY A 369 -9.57 13.60 -21.54
N VAL A 370 -9.97 12.37 -21.22
CA VAL A 370 -9.06 11.28 -20.85
C VAL A 370 -9.20 10.18 -21.89
N SER A 371 -8.22 10.07 -22.80
CA SER A 371 -8.23 9.10 -23.88
C SER A 371 -6.82 8.62 -24.19
N GLY A 372 -6.68 7.38 -24.69
CA GLY A 372 -5.40 6.79 -25.08
C GLY A 372 -5.43 5.28 -25.04
N MET A 373 -4.27 4.67 -25.30
CA MET A 373 -4.06 3.22 -25.24
C MET A 373 -3.79 2.72 -23.80
N TYR A 374 -3.45 3.62 -22.90
CA TYR A 374 -3.15 3.32 -21.50
C TYR A 374 -3.91 4.26 -20.58
N PHE A 375 -4.51 3.69 -19.53
CA PHE A 375 -5.06 4.44 -18.41
C PHE A 375 -4.28 4.09 -17.14
N GLN A 376 -4.15 5.05 -16.24
CA GLN A 376 -3.61 4.81 -14.91
C GLN A 376 -4.47 5.55 -13.90
N VAL A 377 -4.67 4.93 -12.74
CA VAL A 377 -5.45 5.47 -11.63
C VAL A 377 -4.54 5.65 -10.43
N ALA A 378 -4.68 6.78 -9.75
CA ALA A 378 -4.14 7.01 -8.43
C ALA A 378 -5.28 7.28 -7.44
N CYS A 379 -5.07 6.88 -6.21
CA CYS A 379 -5.99 7.12 -5.10
C CYS A 379 -5.20 7.64 -3.91
N GLU A 380 -5.69 8.69 -3.30
CA GLU A 380 -5.18 9.25 -2.06
C GLU A 380 -6.23 9.07 -0.96
N LEU A 381 -5.79 8.63 0.20
CA LEU A 381 -6.61 8.44 1.39
C LEU A 381 -6.09 9.36 2.49
N TYR A 382 -7.00 10.04 3.18
CA TYR A 382 -6.66 10.93 4.28
C TYR A 382 -7.46 10.56 5.53
N PRO A 383 -6.79 10.45 6.71
CA PRO A 383 -7.46 10.14 7.96
C PRO A 383 -8.30 11.33 8.44
N ASP A 384 -9.02 11.13 9.54
CA ASP A 384 -9.64 12.23 10.28
C ASP A 384 -8.58 13.14 10.92
N GLY A 385 -8.98 14.34 11.34
CA GLY A 385 -8.06 15.33 11.91
C GLY A 385 -7.31 14.88 13.18
N ASN A 386 -7.79 13.81 13.84
CA ASN A 386 -7.12 13.22 14.99
C ASN A 386 -6.21 12.03 14.60
N GLY A 387 -6.18 11.63 13.34
CA GLY A 387 -5.45 10.45 12.87
C GLY A 387 -5.94 9.14 13.51
N ALA A 388 -7.21 9.07 13.90
CA ALA A 388 -7.77 7.92 14.61
C ALA A 388 -8.60 6.98 13.71
N VAL A 389 -9.07 7.50 12.57
CA VAL A 389 -9.97 6.78 11.68
C VAL A 389 -9.47 6.86 10.25
N THR A 390 -9.49 5.74 9.53
CA THR A 390 -9.09 5.64 8.12
C THR A 390 -10.30 5.45 7.21
N PRO A 391 -10.30 6.04 6.00
CA PRO A 391 -11.20 5.61 4.93
C PRO A 391 -10.68 4.31 4.31
N SER A 392 -11.54 3.62 3.57
CA SER A 392 -11.13 2.43 2.83
C SER A 392 -11.80 2.32 1.47
N VAL A 393 -11.08 1.76 0.49
CA VAL A 393 -11.57 1.53 -0.88
C VAL A 393 -11.55 0.03 -1.16
N THR A 394 -12.74 -0.54 -1.45
CA THR A 394 -12.90 -1.98 -1.69
C THR A 394 -12.81 -2.33 -3.17
N GLN A 395 -13.31 -1.45 -4.06
CA GLN A 395 -13.36 -1.70 -5.48
C GLN A 395 -13.33 -0.40 -6.27
N LEU A 396 -12.65 -0.40 -7.40
CA LEU A 396 -12.74 0.63 -8.44
C LEU A 396 -13.25 0.01 -9.73
N THR A 397 -14.21 0.66 -10.38
CA THR A 397 -14.73 0.29 -11.68
C THR A 397 -14.47 1.44 -12.65
N LEU A 398 -13.74 1.15 -13.71
CA LEU A 398 -13.45 2.07 -14.81
C LEU A 398 -14.40 1.75 -15.98
N ASP A 399 -15.28 2.67 -16.34
CA ASP A 399 -16.11 2.58 -17.52
C ASP A 399 -15.46 3.33 -18.67
N PHE A 400 -15.22 2.66 -19.77
CA PHE A 400 -14.60 3.27 -20.94
C PHE A 400 -15.25 2.79 -22.22
N THR A 401 -15.01 3.53 -23.28
CA THR A 401 -15.52 3.25 -24.61
C THR A 401 -14.34 2.96 -25.52
N GLU A 402 -14.32 1.80 -26.15
CA GLU A 402 -13.37 1.47 -27.22
C GLU A 402 -13.94 1.87 -28.58
N LEU A 403 -13.11 2.51 -29.38
CA LEU A 403 -13.44 2.72 -30.78
C LEU A 403 -13.17 1.42 -31.56
N PRO A 404 -14.07 1.00 -32.46
CA PRO A 404 -13.85 -0.19 -33.25
C PRO A 404 -12.64 0.00 -34.16
N LEU A 405 -11.74 -0.99 -34.15
CA LEU A 405 -10.59 -1.01 -35.02
C LEU A 405 -11.08 -1.33 -36.46
N PRO A 406 -10.73 -0.55 -37.50
CA PRO A 406 -11.14 -0.83 -38.84
C PRO A 406 -10.54 -2.14 -39.37
N LEU A 407 -11.32 -2.92 -40.10
CA LEU A 407 -10.86 -4.18 -40.67
C LEU A 407 -9.79 -3.94 -41.75
N PRO A 408 -8.77 -4.80 -41.88
CA PRO A 408 -7.76 -4.69 -42.90
C PRO A 408 -8.35 -5.02 -44.30
N PRO A 409 -7.69 -4.59 -45.38
CA PRO A 409 -8.04 -5.06 -46.70
C PRO A 409 -7.98 -6.58 -46.82
N PHE A 410 -8.99 -7.19 -47.38
CA PHE A 410 -9.11 -8.65 -47.52
C PHE A 410 -8.07 -9.25 -48.48
N THR A 411 -7.77 -8.54 -49.55
CA THR A 411 -6.81 -8.95 -50.57
C THR A 411 -5.79 -7.85 -50.83
N VAL A 412 -4.52 -8.18 -50.71
CA VAL A 412 -3.40 -7.31 -51.07
C VAL A 412 -2.58 -8.02 -52.16
N LYS A 413 -2.17 -7.29 -53.21
CA LYS A 413 -1.27 -7.78 -54.26
C LYS A 413 -0.06 -6.84 -54.35
N ALA A 414 1.09 -7.41 -54.69
CA ALA A 414 2.34 -6.65 -54.90
C ALA A 414 2.89 -6.98 -56.29
N GLU A 415 3.08 -5.96 -57.11
CA GLU A 415 3.65 -6.07 -58.45
C GLU A 415 5.00 -5.35 -58.52
N ALA A 416 6.02 -6.10 -58.91
CA ALA A 416 7.39 -5.60 -58.99
C ALA A 416 7.59 -4.76 -60.27
N GLY A 417 8.22 -3.58 -60.12
CA GLY A 417 8.71 -2.73 -61.20
C GLY A 417 10.21 -2.47 -61.08
N ASN A 418 10.76 -1.60 -61.89
CA ASN A 418 12.16 -1.19 -61.83
C ASN A 418 12.37 -0.16 -60.72
N GLY A 419 13.02 -0.57 -59.63
CA GLY A 419 13.22 0.25 -58.43
C GLY A 419 11.95 0.59 -57.66
N CYS A 420 10.84 -0.13 -57.92
CA CYS A 420 9.56 0.14 -57.30
C CYS A 420 8.72 -1.12 -57.12
N VAL A 421 7.70 -1.03 -56.27
CA VAL A 421 6.63 -2.02 -56.13
C VAL A 421 5.30 -1.29 -56.05
N THR A 422 4.37 -1.73 -56.91
CA THR A 422 2.98 -1.27 -56.86
C THR A 422 2.15 -2.24 -56.04
N LEU A 423 1.55 -1.73 -54.99
CA LEU A 423 0.60 -2.47 -54.16
C LEU A 423 -0.81 -2.13 -54.62
N SER A 424 -1.69 -3.11 -54.62
CA SER A 424 -3.11 -2.92 -54.84
C SER A 424 -3.93 -3.78 -53.92
N TRP A 425 -5.05 -3.26 -53.46
CA TRP A 425 -5.95 -3.93 -52.52
C TRP A 425 -7.40 -3.56 -52.77
N ASN A 426 -8.32 -4.31 -52.17
CA ASN A 426 -9.73 -3.94 -52.16
C ASN A 426 -10.01 -2.94 -51.02
N TYR A 427 -11.03 -2.14 -51.14
CA TYR A 427 -11.53 -1.36 -50.01
C TYR A 427 -11.83 -2.28 -48.83
N SER A 428 -11.57 -1.79 -47.60
CA SER A 428 -12.10 -2.42 -46.42
C SER A 428 -13.61 -2.52 -46.52
N VAL A 429 -14.17 -3.65 -46.05
CA VAL A 429 -15.63 -3.80 -45.98
C VAL A 429 -16.23 -3.04 -44.82
N ASP A 430 -15.40 -2.39 -44.07
CA ASP A 430 -15.72 -1.66 -42.85
C ASP A 430 -15.85 -0.15 -43.17
N ASP A 431 -17.03 0.38 -42.96
CA ASP A 431 -17.33 1.80 -43.20
C ASP A 431 -16.57 2.75 -42.24
N THR A 432 -15.91 2.20 -41.19
CA THR A 432 -15.09 2.99 -40.29
C THR A 432 -13.70 3.28 -40.82
N ALA A 433 -13.27 2.62 -41.90
CA ALA A 433 -11.97 2.86 -42.50
C ALA A 433 -11.91 4.23 -43.20
N GLY A 434 -11.01 5.12 -42.75
CA GLY A 434 -10.75 6.42 -43.33
C GLY A 434 -9.68 6.42 -44.42
N GLY A 435 -8.79 5.43 -44.38
CA GLY A 435 -7.69 5.25 -45.30
C GLY A 435 -6.75 4.13 -44.90
N TYR A 436 -5.52 4.15 -45.45
CA TYR A 436 -4.60 3.01 -45.32
C TYR A 436 -3.18 3.44 -45.02
N TYR A 437 -2.48 2.58 -44.29
CA TYR A 437 -1.03 2.61 -44.08
C TYR A 437 -0.40 1.42 -44.80
N ILE A 438 0.72 1.63 -45.48
CA ILE A 438 1.57 0.58 -46.03
C ILE A 438 2.73 0.35 -45.07
N TYR A 439 2.84 -0.86 -44.56
CA TYR A 439 3.95 -1.35 -43.81
C TYR A 439 4.91 -2.08 -44.74
N TYR A 440 6.20 -1.76 -44.70
CA TYR A 440 7.18 -2.44 -45.56
C TYR A 440 8.52 -2.67 -44.81
N GLY A 441 9.21 -3.73 -45.23
CA GLY A 441 10.50 -4.11 -44.67
C GLY A 441 11.23 -5.10 -45.56
N ASN A 442 12.45 -5.49 -45.16
CA ASN A 442 13.30 -6.45 -45.88
C ASN A 442 13.34 -7.84 -45.24
N ARG A 443 12.55 -8.08 -44.18
CA ARG A 443 12.39 -9.37 -43.50
C ARG A 443 10.90 -9.66 -43.28
N PRO A 444 10.50 -10.96 -43.30
CA PRO A 444 9.14 -11.35 -43.02
C PRO A 444 8.68 -10.90 -41.66
N GLY A 445 7.52 -10.28 -41.53
CA GLY A 445 6.94 -9.82 -40.26
C GLY A 445 7.62 -8.59 -39.64
N GLU A 446 8.74 -8.11 -40.19
CA GLU A 446 9.48 -6.93 -39.71
C GLU A 446 9.37 -5.77 -40.70
N TYR A 447 8.53 -4.78 -40.40
CA TYR A 447 8.22 -3.67 -41.30
C TYR A 447 8.97 -2.39 -40.93
N LEU A 448 10.31 -2.47 -40.82
CA LEU A 448 11.20 -1.37 -40.42
C LEU A 448 11.85 -0.66 -41.62
N GLY A 449 11.19 -0.67 -42.79
CA GLY A 449 11.70 -0.07 -44.06
C GLY A 449 11.89 1.44 -43.92
N ARG A 450 13.01 1.94 -44.51
CA ARG A 450 13.33 3.38 -44.55
C ARG A 450 13.82 3.87 -45.90
N VAL A 451 13.83 2.99 -46.90
CA VAL A 451 14.48 3.26 -48.20
C VAL A 451 13.54 3.82 -49.25
N ALA A 452 12.22 3.67 -49.09
CA ALA A 452 11.24 4.23 -50.05
C ALA A 452 11.28 5.77 -50.04
N LEU A 453 11.16 6.36 -51.20
CA LEU A 453 11.15 7.83 -51.36
C LEU A 453 9.91 8.48 -50.75
N GLU A 454 8.82 7.72 -50.61
CA GLU A 454 7.56 8.15 -50.03
C GLU A 454 7.62 8.23 -48.48
N GLY A 455 8.69 7.68 -47.85
CA GLY A 455 8.96 7.81 -46.43
C GLY A 455 9.24 6.47 -45.72
N PRO A 456 9.58 6.53 -44.40
CA PRO A 456 9.74 5.35 -43.60
C PRO A 456 8.41 4.63 -43.36
N SER A 457 8.48 3.32 -43.14
CA SER A 457 7.35 2.49 -42.76
C SER A 457 6.86 2.88 -41.33
N PRO A 458 5.52 3.01 -41.11
CA PRO A 458 4.43 2.88 -42.10
C PRO A 458 4.21 4.18 -42.92
N VAL A 459 3.88 4.03 -44.19
CA VAL A 459 3.56 5.15 -45.10
C VAL A 459 2.06 5.37 -45.14
N ASN A 460 1.59 6.58 -44.78
CA ASN A 460 0.19 6.95 -44.93
C ASN A 460 -0.09 7.25 -46.43
N VAL A 461 -1.00 6.50 -47.01
CA VAL A 461 -1.34 6.62 -48.43
C VAL A 461 -2.76 7.19 -48.68
N GLY A 462 -3.40 7.62 -47.60
CA GLY A 462 -4.78 8.15 -47.67
C GLY A 462 -5.80 7.07 -48.06
N ASN A 463 -6.96 7.52 -48.50
CA ASN A 463 -8.04 6.63 -48.91
C ASN A 463 -7.89 6.22 -50.40
N THR A 464 -6.96 5.31 -50.66
CA THR A 464 -6.68 4.74 -51.99
C THR A 464 -6.62 3.22 -51.93
N THR A 465 -6.81 2.55 -53.05
CA THR A 465 -6.70 1.08 -53.17
C THR A 465 -5.51 0.64 -54.01
N SER A 466 -4.64 1.58 -54.39
CA SER A 466 -3.40 1.28 -55.11
C SER A 466 -2.37 2.36 -54.80
N PHE A 467 -1.11 1.94 -54.58
CA PHE A 467 -0.02 2.86 -54.33
C PHE A 467 1.31 2.24 -54.75
N THR A 468 2.22 3.05 -55.30
CA THR A 468 3.54 2.61 -55.74
C THR A 468 4.62 3.18 -54.79
N LEU A 469 5.36 2.28 -54.15
CA LEU A 469 6.56 2.64 -53.42
C LEU A 469 7.76 2.65 -54.37
N THR A 470 8.52 3.73 -54.37
CA THR A 470 9.67 3.96 -55.24
C THR A 470 10.98 4.02 -54.43
N GLY A 471 12.13 4.05 -55.11
CA GLY A 471 13.44 4.07 -54.41
C GLY A 471 13.85 2.73 -53.84
N LEU A 472 13.17 1.64 -54.16
CA LEU A 472 13.51 0.31 -53.73
C LEU A 472 14.66 -0.30 -54.53
N GLU A 473 15.49 -1.11 -53.90
CA GLU A 473 16.67 -1.73 -54.50
C GLU A 473 16.30 -2.91 -55.40
N ASN A 474 16.70 -2.88 -56.68
CA ASN A 474 16.49 -4.01 -57.58
C ASN A 474 17.19 -5.28 -57.09
N GLY A 475 16.53 -6.42 -57.18
CA GLY A 475 17.09 -7.70 -56.79
C GLY A 475 16.86 -8.06 -55.29
N LYS A 476 16.46 -7.11 -54.46
CA LYS A 476 16.16 -7.30 -53.03
C LYS A 476 14.67 -7.62 -52.83
N ILE A 477 14.40 -8.57 -51.93
CA ILE A 477 13.01 -8.91 -51.59
C ILE A 477 12.53 -7.92 -50.51
N TYR A 478 11.34 -7.39 -50.70
CA TYR A 478 10.62 -6.59 -49.74
C TYR A 478 9.30 -7.26 -49.37
N TYR A 479 8.92 -7.15 -48.10
CA TYR A 479 7.67 -7.68 -47.53
C TYR A 479 6.76 -6.51 -47.21
N PHE A 480 5.47 -6.67 -47.47
CA PHE A 480 4.49 -5.61 -47.32
C PHE A 480 3.24 -6.11 -46.63
N ALA A 481 2.63 -5.25 -45.81
CA ALA A 481 1.29 -5.42 -45.28
C ALA A 481 0.56 -4.07 -45.31
N VAL A 482 -0.76 -4.11 -45.35
CA VAL A 482 -1.61 -2.91 -45.39
C VAL A 482 -2.54 -2.96 -44.17
N ALA A 483 -2.63 -1.87 -43.41
CA ALA A 483 -3.64 -1.67 -42.40
C ALA A 483 -4.57 -0.52 -42.76
N SER A 484 -5.84 -0.64 -42.40
CA SER A 484 -6.77 0.46 -42.44
C SER A 484 -6.62 1.33 -41.21
N TRP A 485 -6.82 2.64 -41.31
CA TRP A 485 -6.95 3.55 -40.18
C TRP A 485 -8.37 4.10 -40.08
N SER A 486 -8.79 4.47 -38.85
CA SER A 486 -10.16 4.89 -38.55
C SER A 486 -10.48 6.28 -39.17
N SER A 487 -11.65 6.42 -39.77
CA SER A 487 -12.15 7.71 -40.29
C SER A 487 -12.32 8.76 -39.16
N LEU A 488 -12.30 8.36 -37.91
CA LEU A 488 -12.41 9.25 -36.75
C LEU A 488 -11.04 9.78 -36.31
N ASP A 489 -9.98 8.97 -36.44
CA ASP A 489 -8.60 9.31 -36.02
C ASP A 489 -7.63 8.40 -36.78
N ASP A 490 -6.71 8.96 -37.57
CA ASP A 490 -5.73 8.22 -38.38
C ASP A 490 -4.66 7.48 -37.50
N ARG A 491 -4.55 7.81 -36.24
CA ARG A 491 -3.71 7.09 -35.28
C ARG A 491 -4.30 5.73 -34.86
N ILE A 492 -5.61 5.55 -35.02
CA ILE A 492 -6.32 4.31 -34.71
C ILE A 492 -6.22 3.38 -35.91
N THR A 493 -5.28 2.44 -35.86
CA THR A 493 -5.05 1.48 -36.95
C THR A 493 -5.59 0.11 -36.60
N GLY A 494 -6.22 -0.52 -37.58
CA GLY A 494 -6.65 -1.90 -37.51
C GLY A 494 -5.49 -2.91 -37.63
N PRO A 495 -5.79 -4.21 -37.56
CA PRO A 495 -4.79 -5.25 -37.77
C PRO A 495 -4.22 -5.20 -39.18
N LEU A 496 -3.00 -5.74 -39.36
CA LEU A 496 -2.36 -5.86 -40.66
C LEU A 496 -3.07 -6.88 -41.52
N SER A 497 -3.11 -6.60 -42.84
CA SER A 497 -3.52 -7.56 -43.86
C SER A 497 -2.58 -8.78 -43.90
N LYS A 498 -2.92 -9.78 -44.68
CA LYS A 498 -1.98 -10.86 -45.03
C LYS A 498 -0.75 -10.24 -45.71
N GLU A 499 0.43 -10.68 -45.27
CA GLU A 499 1.72 -10.27 -45.82
C GLU A 499 1.85 -10.70 -47.31
N VAL A 500 2.36 -9.81 -48.13
CA VAL A 500 2.76 -10.06 -49.53
C VAL A 500 4.22 -9.64 -49.73
N PHE A 501 4.87 -10.19 -50.71
CA PHE A 501 6.25 -9.82 -51.04
C PHE A 501 6.46 -9.58 -52.52
N ALA A 502 7.45 -8.76 -52.86
CA ALA A 502 7.89 -8.52 -54.23
C ALA A 502 9.39 -8.26 -54.28
N ARG A 503 9.98 -8.54 -55.44
CA ARG A 503 11.38 -8.25 -55.73
C ARG A 503 11.43 -7.27 -56.91
N PRO A 504 11.75 -6.00 -56.69
CA PRO A 504 11.97 -5.04 -57.78
C PRO A 504 13.00 -5.56 -58.79
N LEU A 505 12.73 -5.45 -60.07
CA LEU A 505 13.57 -5.93 -61.16
C LEU A 505 13.50 -4.99 -62.35
N GLN A 506 14.64 -4.70 -62.92
CA GLN A 506 14.69 -4.05 -64.24
C GLN A 506 14.36 -5.10 -65.32
N ARG A 507 13.21 -4.96 -65.96
CA ARG A 507 12.86 -5.83 -67.08
C ARG A 507 13.75 -5.47 -68.26
N ILE A 508 14.60 -6.41 -68.67
CA ILE A 508 15.33 -6.31 -69.91
C ILE A 508 14.31 -6.54 -71.01
N GLY A 509 13.94 -5.48 -71.74
CA GLY A 509 12.98 -5.57 -72.83
C GLY A 509 13.49 -6.53 -73.92
N ASN A 510 12.70 -7.54 -74.26
CA ASN A 510 12.93 -8.24 -75.55
C ASN A 510 12.75 -7.22 -76.67
N LYS A 511 13.81 -6.99 -77.40
CA LYS A 511 13.77 -6.28 -78.70
C LYS A 511 12.96 -7.06 -79.73
#